data_a30c341f40f3cca7d6d16db1dee84132
#
_entry.id   a30c341f40f3cca7d6d16db1dee84132
#
_cell.length_a   1.000
_cell.length_b   1.000
_cell.length_c   1.000
_cell.angle_alpha   90.00
_cell.angle_beta   90.00
_cell.angle_gamma   90.00
#
_symmetry.space_group_name_H-M   'P 1'
#
loop_
_entity.id
_entity.type
_entity.pdbx_description
1 polymer ?
#
loop_
_entity_poly.entity_id
_entity_poly.type
_entity_poly.pdbx_seq_one_letter_code
_entity_poly.pdbx_strand_id
1 'polypeptide(L)'
;MMLAIALLPLTVPADEKLPVLMAGNTIYSNITVTTVSATDVYFTYSGGMGNVKIKDLSPDVRKHFNFDPKKAGKVEAQQAENKLKYHEQLLRQPVLRPPEDAPTAVAAGGPTVISGKKIWAKILLNQKAPDLVIEKWLTPEPDRRGKFVLIDFWATWCAPCRALIPELNGFQKKCGSRLVVVGISNEPEAVVARMTDPKIEYAVAIDTQARTKQAVEVAGIPHVLIIDPQGIVRWEGFPFLAGYQLDENVVADIIAKYSN
;
A
#
# COMPACT_ATOMS: atom_id res chain seq x y z
N MET A 1 -44.16 11.36 31.06
CA MET A 1 -43.66 10.17 30.37
C MET A 1 -42.99 10.66 29.08
N MET A 2 -41.70 10.96 29.17
CA MET A 2 -40.91 11.46 28.00
C MET A 2 -40.39 10.28 27.21
N LEU A 3 -40.84 10.18 25.98
CA LEU A 3 -40.36 9.17 25.03
C LEU A 3 -38.99 9.62 24.53
N ALA A 4 -37.93 8.93 24.97
CA ALA A 4 -36.60 9.13 24.42
C ALA A 4 -36.52 8.44 23.04
N ILE A 5 -36.53 9.25 21.98
CA ILE A 5 -36.25 8.77 20.61
C ILE A 5 -34.74 8.52 20.54
N ALA A 6 -34.34 7.27 20.61
CA ALA A 6 -32.97 6.86 20.33
C ALA A 6 -32.73 7.07 18.82
N LEU A 7 -31.95 8.11 18.49
CA LEU A 7 -31.36 8.24 17.13
C LEU A 7 -30.32 7.13 16.96
N LEU A 8 -30.73 6.07 16.28
CA LEU A 8 -29.77 5.08 15.74
C LEU A 8 -28.87 5.78 14.73
N PRO A 9 -27.56 5.57 14.74
CA PRO A 9 -26.70 6.08 13.69
C PRO A 9 -27.11 5.43 12.37
N LEU A 10 -27.47 6.24 11.40
CA LEU A 10 -27.67 5.79 10.02
C LEU A 10 -26.32 5.31 9.49
N THR A 11 -26.09 4.01 9.59
CA THR A 11 -24.98 3.35 8.89
C THR A 11 -25.36 3.26 7.44
N VAL A 12 -24.56 3.85 6.55
CA VAL A 12 -24.67 3.60 5.12
C VAL A 12 -24.47 2.10 4.92
N PRO A 13 -25.41 1.37 4.29
CA PRO A 13 -25.28 -0.05 4.13
C PRO A 13 -24.04 -0.37 3.28
N ALA A 14 -23.23 -1.34 3.73
CA ALA A 14 -22.29 -2.02 2.86
C ALA A 14 -23.08 -2.62 1.69
N ASP A 15 -22.50 -2.60 0.48
CA ASP A 15 -23.10 -3.05 -0.80
C ASP A 15 -24.05 -2.04 -1.49
N GLU A 16 -24.01 -0.76 -1.13
CA GLU A 16 -24.71 0.27 -1.88
C GLU A 16 -24.14 0.40 -3.28
N LYS A 17 -25.02 0.37 -4.30
CA LYS A 17 -24.62 0.53 -5.70
C LYS A 17 -24.88 1.94 -6.18
N LEU A 18 -23.82 2.57 -6.68
CA LEU A 18 -23.90 3.89 -7.30
C LEU A 18 -23.53 3.77 -8.79
N PRO A 19 -24.30 4.36 -9.71
CA PRO A 19 -24.00 4.27 -11.14
C PRO A 19 -22.68 5.00 -11.46
N VAL A 20 -22.42 6.12 -10.78
CA VAL A 20 -21.25 6.99 -10.99
C VAL A 20 -20.85 7.65 -9.68
N LEU A 21 -19.54 7.78 -9.46
CA LEU A 21 -18.94 8.62 -8.42
C LEU A 21 -17.86 9.50 -9.06
N MET A 22 -17.96 10.80 -8.85
CA MET A 22 -16.98 11.77 -9.33
C MET A 22 -16.10 12.24 -8.16
N ALA A 23 -14.78 12.14 -8.32
CA ALA A 23 -13.79 12.66 -7.37
C ALA A 23 -12.75 13.49 -8.12
N GLY A 24 -12.82 14.81 -7.97
CA GLY A 24 -12.04 15.73 -8.79
C GLY A 24 -12.34 15.52 -10.28
N ASN A 25 -11.32 15.22 -11.08
CA ASN A 25 -11.45 14.96 -12.52
C ASN A 25 -11.64 13.45 -12.85
N THR A 26 -11.72 12.59 -11.86
CA THR A 26 -11.87 11.15 -12.07
C THR A 26 -13.32 10.72 -11.94
N ILE A 27 -13.80 9.95 -12.90
CA ILE A 27 -15.15 9.39 -12.93
C ILE A 27 -15.06 7.88 -12.76
N TYR A 28 -15.71 7.37 -11.73
CA TYR A 28 -15.85 5.94 -11.46
C TYR A 28 -17.26 5.50 -11.85
N SER A 29 -17.41 4.35 -12.49
CA SER A 29 -18.70 3.79 -12.93
C SER A 29 -18.93 2.38 -12.38
N ASN A 30 -20.20 2.00 -12.24
CA ASN A 30 -20.61 0.70 -11.69
C ASN A 30 -20.03 0.43 -10.30
N ILE A 31 -20.26 1.36 -9.40
CA ILE A 31 -19.67 1.35 -8.06
C ILE A 31 -20.50 0.49 -7.13
N THR A 32 -19.84 -0.33 -6.33
CA THR A 32 -20.40 -0.95 -5.13
C THR A 32 -19.59 -0.48 -3.94
N VAL A 33 -20.20 0.29 -3.05
CA VAL A 33 -19.56 0.80 -1.83
C VAL A 33 -19.33 -0.37 -0.88
N THR A 34 -18.08 -0.59 -0.48
CA THR A 34 -17.70 -1.68 0.43
C THR A 34 -17.56 -1.21 1.87
N THR A 35 -17.09 0.02 2.06
CA THR A 35 -16.90 0.60 3.39
C THR A 35 -16.87 2.12 3.31
N VAL A 36 -17.45 2.77 4.31
CA VAL A 36 -17.36 4.23 4.50
C VAL A 36 -16.70 4.50 5.84
N SER A 37 -15.60 5.24 5.82
CA SER A 37 -14.91 5.74 7.01
C SER A 37 -15.28 7.19 7.29
N ALA A 38 -14.72 7.80 8.32
CA ALA A 38 -14.90 9.22 8.57
C ALA A 38 -14.26 10.11 7.49
N THR A 39 -13.29 9.58 6.72
CA THR A 39 -12.47 10.34 5.76
C THR A 39 -12.58 9.83 4.34
N ASP A 40 -12.91 8.56 4.14
CA ASP A 40 -12.83 7.88 2.83
C ASP A 40 -14.06 7.01 2.56
N VAL A 41 -14.44 6.92 1.29
CA VAL A 41 -15.33 5.89 0.75
C VAL A 41 -14.50 4.86 0.01
N TYR A 42 -14.64 3.59 0.37
CA TYR A 42 -14.03 2.45 -0.29
C TYR A 42 -15.08 1.74 -1.14
N PHE A 43 -14.73 1.35 -2.35
CA PHE A 43 -15.67 0.77 -3.29
C PHE A 43 -15.00 -0.13 -4.32
N THR A 44 -15.77 -1.02 -4.92
CA THR A 44 -15.43 -1.69 -6.17
C THR A 44 -16.11 -0.98 -7.34
N TYR A 45 -15.49 -1.00 -8.51
CA TYR A 45 -16.01 -0.41 -9.75
C TYR A 45 -15.51 -1.22 -10.96
N SER A 46 -15.90 -0.85 -12.18
CA SER A 46 -15.53 -1.58 -13.42
C SER A 46 -14.01 -1.77 -13.61
N GLY A 47 -13.18 -0.91 -13.00
CA GLY A 47 -11.71 -0.97 -13.07
C GLY A 47 -11.05 -1.63 -11.86
N GLY A 48 -11.79 -2.20 -10.92
CA GLY A 48 -11.24 -2.85 -9.72
C GLY A 48 -11.76 -2.28 -8.40
N MET A 49 -10.88 -2.15 -7.41
CA MET A 49 -11.19 -1.51 -6.12
C MET A 49 -10.59 -0.11 -6.07
N GLY A 50 -11.26 0.80 -5.37
CA GLY A 50 -10.79 2.17 -5.19
C GLY A 50 -11.25 2.78 -3.87
N ASN A 51 -10.65 3.90 -3.53
CA ASN A 51 -11.13 4.77 -2.47
C ASN A 51 -10.99 6.24 -2.89
N VAL A 52 -11.83 7.08 -2.31
CA VAL A 52 -11.78 8.54 -2.50
C VAL A 52 -11.97 9.22 -1.16
N LYS A 53 -11.31 10.37 -0.97
CA LYS A 53 -11.54 11.21 0.20
C LYS A 53 -12.92 11.83 0.11
N ILE A 54 -13.74 11.69 1.15
CA ILE A 54 -15.10 12.25 1.16
C ILE A 54 -15.08 13.77 1.02
N LYS A 55 -14.06 14.43 1.57
CA LYS A 55 -13.89 15.89 1.47
C LYS A 55 -13.74 16.39 0.02
N ASP A 56 -13.26 15.54 -0.89
CA ASP A 56 -13.02 15.87 -2.30
C ASP A 56 -14.23 15.57 -3.21
N LEU A 57 -15.30 15.02 -2.63
CA LEU A 57 -16.57 14.76 -3.32
C LEU A 57 -17.47 16.00 -3.36
N SER A 58 -18.49 15.97 -4.23
CA SER A 58 -19.48 17.04 -4.30
C SER A 58 -20.25 17.22 -2.99
N PRO A 59 -20.81 18.41 -2.70
CA PRO A 59 -21.55 18.65 -1.46
C PRO A 59 -22.68 17.63 -1.22
N ASP A 60 -23.42 17.26 -2.27
CA ASP A 60 -24.52 16.30 -2.18
C ASP A 60 -24.04 14.91 -1.82
N VAL A 61 -22.94 14.45 -2.42
CA VAL A 61 -22.33 13.16 -2.13
C VAL A 61 -21.71 13.14 -0.73
N ARG A 62 -21.10 14.25 -0.28
CA ARG A 62 -20.63 14.39 1.11
C ARG A 62 -21.77 14.26 2.11
N LYS A 63 -22.92 14.88 1.82
CA LYS A 63 -24.13 14.76 2.65
C LYS A 63 -24.68 13.33 2.65
N HIS A 64 -24.68 12.69 1.48
CA HIS A 64 -25.11 11.30 1.32
C HIS A 64 -24.31 10.35 2.22
N PHE A 65 -22.97 10.51 2.28
CA PHE A 65 -22.09 9.72 3.15
C PHE A 65 -21.97 10.28 4.58
N ASN A 66 -22.86 11.17 5.02
CA ASN A 66 -22.86 11.75 6.35
C ASN A 66 -21.50 12.34 6.77
N PHE A 67 -20.82 13.02 5.86
CA PHE A 67 -19.51 13.59 6.12
C PHE A 67 -19.54 14.67 7.19
N ASP A 68 -18.80 14.44 8.27
CA ASP A 68 -18.57 15.42 9.34
C ASP A 68 -17.10 15.90 9.29
N PRO A 69 -16.86 17.16 8.86
CA PRO A 69 -15.51 17.71 8.75
C PRO A 69 -14.77 17.76 10.09
N LYS A 70 -15.48 17.91 11.23
CA LYS A 70 -14.87 17.91 12.56
C LYS A 70 -14.41 16.51 12.95
N LYS A 71 -15.22 15.49 12.65
CA LYS A 71 -14.88 14.10 12.89
C LYS A 71 -13.74 13.65 11.98
N ALA A 72 -13.80 14.02 10.70
CA ALA A 72 -12.74 13.75 9.73
C ALA A 72 -11.40 14.38 10.14
N GLY A 73 -11.41 15.66 10.56
CA GLY A 73 -10.21 16.34 11.03
C GLY A 73 -9.59 15.70 12.27
N LYS A 74 -10.41 15.21 13.22
CA LYS A 74 -9.90 14.45 14.39
C LYS A 74 -9.24 13.14 13.96
N VAL A 75 -9.83 12.42 13.00
CA VAL A 75 -9.26 11.16 12.48
C VAL A 75 -7.97 11.43 11.72
N GLU A 76 -7.92 12.46 10.87
CA GLU A 76 -6.69 12.86 10.16
C GLU A 76 -5.59 13.28 11.15
N ALA A 77 -5.90 14.05 12.19
CA ALA A 77 -4.93 14.42 13.24
C ALA A 77 -4.42 13.20 14.00
N GLN A 78 -5.30 12.26 14.37
CA GLN A 78 -4.89 11.02 15.02
C GLN A 78 -4.03 10.13 14.12
N GLN A 79 -4.32 10.09 12.82
CA GLN A 79 -3.49 9.38 11.84
C GLN A 79 -2.10 10.00 11.74
N ALA A 80 -2.02 11.34 11.70
CA ALA A 80 -0.75 12.06 11.69
C ALA A 80 0.07 11.80 12.97
N GLU A 81 -0.57 11.83 14.14
CA GLU A 81 0.08 11.50 15.41
C GLU A 81 0.57 10.04 15.45
N ASN A 82 -0.26 9.10 15.01
CA ASN A 82 0.13 7.69 14.93
C ASN A 82 1.32 7.47 13.98
N LYS A 83 1.35 8.21 12.88
CA LYS A 83 2.46 8.21 11.93
C LYS A 83 3.75 8.72 12.57
N LEU A 84 3.69 9.84 13.32
CA LEU A 84 4.83 10.35 14.05
C LEU A 84 5.34 9.34 15.10
N LYS A 85 4.44 8.74 15.86
CA LYS A 85 4.78 7.70 16.85
C LYS A 85 5.43 6.47 16.20
N TYR A 86 4.90 6.02 15.06
CA TYR A 86 5.49 4.91 14.30
C TYR A 86 6.90 5.25 13.82
N HIS A 87 7.07 6.45 13.29
CA HIS A 87 8.35 7.00 12.87
C HIS A 87 9.38 7.00 14.00
N GLU A 88 8.98 7.52 15.16
CA GLU A 88 9.79 7.51 16.37
C GLU A 88 10.12 6.09 16.86
N GLN A 89 9.17 5.15 16.76
CA GLN A 89 9.42 3.74 17.07
C GLN A 89 10.42 3.09 16.12
N LEU A 90 10.35 3.37 14.83
CA LEU A 90 11.33 2.91 13.84
C LEU A 90 12.75 3.38 14.20
N LEU A 91 12.90 4.65 14.59
CA LEU A 91 14.20 5.22 14.97
C LEU A 91 14.75 4.63 16.27
N ARG A 92 13.88 4.20 17.19
CA ARG A 92 14.26 3.62 18.50
C ARG A 92 14.52 2.11 18.45
N GLN A 93 14.08 1.39 17.42
CA GLN A 93 14.35 -0.04 17.32
C GLN A 93 15.85 -0.29 17.13
N PRO A 94 16.48 -1.17 17.93
CA PRO A 94 17.86 -1.55 17.69
C PRO A 94 17.97 -2.23 16.32
N VAL A 95 19.07 -1.97 15.61
CA VAL A 95 19.39 -2.68 14.36
C VAL A 95 19.69 -4.13 14.75
N LEU A 96 18.69 -4.99 14.68
CA LEU A 96 18.88 -6.41 14.94
C LEU A 96 19.55 -7.02 13.70
N ARG A 97 20.83 -7.40 13.84
CA ARG A 97 21.44 -8.33 12.87
C ARG A 97 20.76 -9.67 13.06
N PRO A 98 20.30 -10.33 11.98
CA PRO A 98 19.78 -11.69 12.11
C PRO A 98 20.87 -12.59 12.70
N PRO A 99 20.54 -13.56 13.58
CA PRO A 99 21.46 -14.64 13.89
C PRO A 99 21.83 -15.37 12.60
N GLU A 100 23.10 -15.71 12.42
CA GLU A 100 23.61 -16.43 11.24
C GLU A 100 22.94 -17.81 11.04
N ASP A 101 22.22 -18.31 12.05
CA ASP A 101 21.58 -19.64 12.08
C ASP A 101 20.05 -19.59 12.33
N ALA A 102 19.32 -18.59 11.84
CA ALA A 102 17.87 -18.58 12.02
C ALA A 102 17.19 -19.69 11.20
N PRO A 103 16.53 -20.67 11.82
CA PRO A 103 15.82 -21.71 11.09
C PRO A 103 14.65 -21.10 10.32
N THR A 104 14.49 -21.47 9.06
CA THR A 104 13.33 -21.18 8.23
C THR A 104 12.08 -21.84 8.83
N ALA A 105 11.41 -21.14 9.72
CA ALA A 105 10.13 -21.60 10.23
C ALA A 105 9.04 -21.32 9.19
N VAL A 106 8.64 -22.36 8.48
CA VAL A 106 7.43 -22.38 7.66
C VAL A 106 6.24 -22.50 8.62
N ALA A 107 5.54 -21.41 8.86
CA ALA A 107 4.26 -21.44 9.56
C ALA A 107 3.14 -21.07 8.57
N ALA A 108 2.27 -22.03 8.34
CA ALA A 108 1.12 -21.91 7.48
C ALA A 108 0.10 -20.90 8.01
N GLY A 109 -0.30 -19.95 7.15
CA GLY A 109 -1.63 -19.44 6.91
C GLY A 109 -2.44 -18.81 8.04
N GLY A 110 -2.42 -17.50 8.13
CA GLY A 110 -3.45 -16.66 8.72
C GLY A 110 -3.08 -15.20 8.50
N PRO A 111 -4.07 -14.27 8.49
CA PRO A 111 -3.71 -12.87 8.35
C PRO A 111 -2.89 -12.42 9.54
N THR A 112 -1.71 -11.93 9.29
CA THR A 112 -0.73 -11.58 10.29
C THR A 112 -0.83 -10.10 10.64
N VAL A 113 -0.55 -9.73 11.90
CA VAL A 113 -0.78 -8.39 12.44
C VAL A 113 0.57 -7.71 12.69
N ILE A 114 0.85 -6.61 11.97
CA ILE A 114 1.96 -5.70 12.28
C ILE A 114 1.38 -4.45 12.94
N SER A 115 1.90 -4.11 14.12
CA SER A 115 1.44 -2.93 14.88
C SER A 115 -0.08 -2.87 15.08
N GLY A 116 -0.71 -4.04 15.33
CA GLY A 116 -2.16 -4.14 15.47
C GLY A 116 -2.95 -4.11 14.15
N LYS A 117 -2.27 -4.14 12.99
CA LYS A 117 -2.90 -4.05 11.67
C LYS A 117 -2.70 -5.32 10.86
N LYS A 118 -3.79 -5.74 10.22
CA LYS A 118 -3.84 -6.94 9.39
C LYS A 118 -3.20 -6.66 8.04
N ILE A 119 -2.18 -7.43 7.68
CA ILE A 119 -1.64 -7.48 6.32
C ILE A 119 -2.03 -8.79 5.65
N TRP A 120 -2.20 -8.76 4.33
CA TRP A 120 -2.54 -9.93 3.52
C TRP A 120 -1.30 -10.51 2.87
N ALA A 121 -0.29 -10.84 3.71
CA ALA A 121 0.97 -11.44 3.31
C ALA A 121 1.63 -12.10 4.52
N LYS A 122 2.68 -12.90 4.26
CA LYS A 122 3.58 -13.39 5.31
C LYS A 122 4.34 -12.23 5.92
N ILE A 123 4.50 -12.22 7.26
CA ILE A 123 5.37 -11.23 7.92
C ILE A 123 6.83 -11.59 7.68
N LEU A 124 7.53 -10.65 7.06
CA LEU A 124 8.98 -10.73 6.81
C LEU A 124 9.76 -9.60 7.50
N LEU A 125 9.08 -8.74 8.27
CA LEU A 125 9.70 -7.61 8.93
C LEU A 125 10.87 -8.05 9.80
N ASN A 126 12.06 -7.48 9.56
CA ASN A 126 13.35 -7.85 10.17
C ASN A 126 13.82 -9.29 9.88
N GLN A 127 13.29 -9.94 8.85
CA GLN A 127 13.74 -11.23 8.36
C GLN A 127 14.40 -11.05 6.99
N LYS A 128 15.17 -12.08 6.58
CA LYS A 128 15.73 -12.13 5.23
C LYS A 128 14.61 -12.18 4.20
N ALA A 129 14.69 -11.32 3.20
CA ALA A 129 13.79 -11.35 2.08
C ALA A 129 13.96 -12.66 1.28
N PRO A 130 12.89 -13.23 0.71
CA PRO A 130 13.01 -14.33 -0.24
C PRO A 130 13.74 -13.84 -1.50
N ASP A 131 14.28 -14.79 -2.25
CA ASP A 131 14.92 -14.50 -3.52
C ASP A 131 13.91 -13.86 -4.50
N LEU A 132 14.35 -12.81 -5.16
CA LEU A 132 13.58 -12.12 -6.18
C LEU A 132 13.64 -12.93 -7.49
N VAL A 133 12.56 -13.63 -7.80
CA VAL A 133 12.43 -14.40 -9.03
C VAL A 133 11.72 -13.57 -10.09
N ILE A 134 12.43 -13.25 -11.16
CA ILE A 134 11.95 -12.47 -12.30
C ILE A 134 11.89 -13.38 -13.53
N GLU A 135 10.77 -13.38 -14.23
CA GLU A 135 10.64 -14.06 -15.52
C GLU A 135 11.25 -13.21 -16.64
N LYS A 136 10.90 -11.92 -16.66
CA LYS A 136 11.38 -10.97 -17.66
C LYS A 136 11.38 -9.54 -17.12
N TRP A 137 12.45 -8.80 -17.40
CA TRP A 137 12.50 -7.36 -17.22
C TRP A 137 11.86 -6.66 -18.45
N LEU A 138 10.95 -5.72 -18.21
CA LEU A 138 10.35 -4.85 -19.24
C LEU A 138 11.14 -3.54 -19.41
N THR A 139 11.99 -3.23 -18.45
CA THR A 139 12.99 -2.15 -18.46
C THR A 139 14.39 -2.77 -18.36
N PRO A 140 15.48 -2.02 -18.54
CA PRO A 140 16.82 -2.51 -18.20
C PRO A 140 16.86 -3.03 -16.74
N GLU A 141 17.48 -4.18 -16.52
CA GLU A 141 17.66 -4.72 -15.18
C GLU A 141 18.48 -3.75 -14.34
N PRO A 142 17.98 -3.31 -13.18
CA PRO A 142 18.70 -2.37 -12.33
C PRO A 142 19.80 -3.05 -11.52
N ASP A 143 20.93 -2.37 -11.30
CA ASP A 143 21.93 -2.81 -10.33
C ASP A 143 21.42 -2.57 -8.89
N ARG A 144 21.17 -3.65 -8.17
CA ARG A 144 20.62 -3.66 -6.81
C ARG A 144 21.69 -3.87 -5.72
N ARG A 145 22.94 -4.16 -6.10
CA ARG A 145 24.03 -4.50 -5.17
C ARG A 145 24.35 -3.35 -4.24
N GLY A 146 24.31 -3.61 -2.94
CA GLY A 146 24.61 -2.61 -1.91
C GLY A 146 23.58 -1.47 -1.80
N LYS A 147 22.38 -1.62 -2.38
CA LYS A 147 21.32 -0.64 -2.36
C LYS A 147 20.10 -1.17 -1.61
N PHE A 148 19.28 -0.26 -1.13
CA PHE A 148 17.92 -0.61 -0.73
C PHE A 148 17.12 -1.02 -1.96
N VAL A 149 16.24 -2.00 -1.80
CA VAL A 149 15.34 -2.45 -2.86
C VAL A 149 13.90 -2.32 -2.37
N LEU A 150 13.10 -1.53 -3.06
CA LEU A 150 11.67 -1.46 -2.84
C LEU A 150 10.99 -2.33 -3.89
N ILE A 151 10.30 -3.39 -3.44
CA ILE A 151 9.50 -4.26 -4.30
C ILE A 151 8.04 -3.82 -4.19
N ASP A 152 7.39 -3.53 -5.31
CA ASP A 152 5.96 -3.27 -5.41
C ASP A 152 5.28 -4.41 -6.18
N PHE A 153 4.39 -5.14 -5.51
CA PHE A 153 3.51 -6.12 -6.15
C PHE A 153 2.25 -5.41 -6.65
N TRP A 154 2.09 -5.35 -7.95
CA TRP A 154 1.05 -4.55 -8.59
C TRP A 154 0.40 -5.24 -9.80
N ALA A 155 -0.66 -4.61 -10.35
CA ALA A 155 -1.29 -5.02 -11.61
C ALA A 155 -1.93 -3.81 -12.32
N THR A 156 -2.09 -3.90 -13.64
CA THR A 156 -2.67 -2.82 -14.45
C THR A 156 -4.13 -2.51 -14.10
N TRP A 157 -4.89 -3.52 -13.70
CA TRP A 157 -6.28 -3.40 -13.26
C TRP A 157 -6.43 -2.86 -11.82
N CYS A 158 -5.34 -2.84 -11.04
CA CYS A 158 -5.36 -2.44 -9.63
C CYS A 158 -5.32 -0.90 -9.50
N ALA A 159 -6.46 -0.28 -9.29
CA ALA A 159 -6.55 1.18 -9.17
C ALA A 159 -5.69 1.76 -8.03
N PRO A 160 -5.67 1.22 -6.79
CA PRO A 160 -4.78 1.73 -5.75
C PRO A 160 -3.29 1.51 -6.07
N CYS A 161 -2.93 0.44 -6.80
CA CYS A 161 -1.56 0.25 -7.27
C CYS A 161 -1.15 1.37 -8.24
N ARG A 162 -2.03 1.70 -9.19
CA ARG A 162 -1.80 2.80 -10.15
C ARG A 162 -1.69 4.16 -9.45
N ALA A 163 -2.47 4.39 -8.40
CA ALA A 163 -2.37 5.60 -7.59
C ALA A 163 -1.04 5.72 -6.82
N LEU A 164 -0.38 4.60 -6.53
CA LEU A 164 0.92 4.55 -5.85
C LEU A 164 2.09 4.89 -6.79
N ILE A 165 1.97 4.65 -8.09
CA ILE A 165 3.07 4.81 -9.07
C ILE A 165 3.75 6.19 -9.00
N PRO A 166 3.03 7.32 -8.95
CA PRO A 166 3.68 8.64 -8.83
C PRO A 166 4.54 8.80 -7.58
N GLU A 167 4.13 8.22 -6.45
CA GLU A 167 4.91 8.24 -5.21
C GLU A 167 6.18 7.41 -5.35
N LEU A 168 6.08 6.21 -5.93
CA LEU A 168 7.21 5.33 -6.18
C LEU A 168 8.22 5.96 -7.17
N ASN A 169 7.74 6.64 -8.22
CA ASN A 169 8.59 7.45 -9.10
C ASN A 169 9.35 8.54 -8.29
N GLY A 170 8.64 9.20 -7.37
CA GLY A 170 9.21 10.18 -6.45
C GLY A 170 10.31 9.59 -5.57
N PHE A 171 10.09 8.43 -4.98
CA PHE A 171 11.08 7.74 -4.13
C PHE A 171 12.33 7.36 -4.92
N GLN A 172 12.16 6.76 -6.11
CA GLN A 172 13.29 6.42 -7.00
C GLN A 172 14.12 7.67 -7.34
N LYS A 173 13.46 8.77 -7.70
CA LYS A 173 14.13 10.01 -8.07
C LYS A 173 14.87 10.67 -6.90
N LYS A 174 14.24 10.74 -5.73
CA LYS A 174 14.79 11.44 -4.55
C LYS A 174 15.88 10.66 -3.84
N CYS A 175 15.73 9.34 -3.73
CA CYS A 175 16.73 8.49 -3.09
C CYS A 175 17.93 8.18 -4.01
N GLY A 176 17.81 8.43 -5.31
CA GLY A 176 18.89 8.34 -6.29
C GLY A 176 19.53 6.95 -6.33
N SER A 177 20.87 6.90 -6.17
CA SER A 177 21.64 5.64 -6.23
C SER A 177 21.48 4.74 -5.01
N ARG A 178 20.85 5.20 -3.93
CA ARG A 178 20.68 4.42 -2.68
C ARG A 178 19.48 3.49 -2.68
N LEU A 179 18.48 3.76 -3.50
CA LEU A 179 17.24 2.98 -3.60
C LEU A 179 17.01 2.53 -5.03
N VAL A 180 16.60 1.28 -5.18
CA VAL A 180 16.09 0.72 -6.44
C VAL A 180 14.64 0.34 -6.22
N VAL A 181 13.73 0.92 -6.99
CA VAL A 181 12.32 0.53 -7.02
C VAL A 181 12.10 -0.47 -8.15
N VAL A 182 11.40 -1.57 -7.83
CA VAL A 182 11.06 -2.65 -8.77
C VAL A 182 9.58 -2.96 -8.65
N GLY A 183 8.82 -2.69 -9.69
CA GLY A 183 7.43 -3.14 -9.79
C GLY A 183 7.36 -4.52 -10.44
N ILE A 184 6.68 -5.47 -9.77
CA ILE A 184 6.51 -6.83 -10.27
C ILE A 184 5.02 -7.09 -10.51
N SER A 185 4.65 -7.39 -11.75
CA SER A 185 3.32 -7.86 -12.11
C SER A 185 3.32 -9.34 -12.49
N ASN A 186 2.26 -10.03 -12.13
CA ASN A 186 2.01 -11.39 -12.62
C ASN A 186 1.15 -11.43 -13.89
N GLU A 187 0.94 -10.28 -14.53
CA GLU A 187 0.25 -10.18 -15.81
C GLU A 187 1.22 -10.45 -16.97
N PRO A 188 0.71 -10.91 -18.13
CA PRO A 188 1.51 -11.06 -19.34
C PRO A 188 2.12 -9.73 -19.80
N GLU A 189 3.30 -9.79 -20.41
CA GLU A 189 4.01 -8.62 -20.96
C GLU A 189 3.12 -7.71 -21.81
N ALA A 190 2.36 -8.30 -22.73
CA ALA A 190 1.47 -7.55 -23.63
C ALA A 190 0.40 -6.73 -22.90
N VAL A 191 0.01 -7.12 -21.67
CA VAL A 191 -0.94 -6.39 -20.84
C VAL A 191 -0.22 -5.23 -20.17
N VAL A 192 0.90 -5.50 -19.49
CA VAL A 192 1.68 -4.49 -18.77
C VAL A 192 2.19 -3.40 -19.72
N ALA A 193 2.70 -3.78 -20.89
CA ALA A 193 3.25 -2.86 -21.88
C ALA A 193 2.21 -1.88 -22.47
N ARG A 194 0.91 -2.21 -22.41
CA ARG A 194 -0.16 -1.32 -22.88
C ARG A 194 -0.50 -0.22 -21.87
N MET A 195 -0.09 -0.34 -20.62
CA MET A 195 -0.36 0.67 -19.62
C MET A 195 0.65 1.82 -19.77
N THR A 196 0.16 2.97 -20.21
CA THR A 196 0.97 4.18 -20.42
C THR A 196 0.66 5.29 -19.43
N ASP A 197 -0.45 5.17 -18.68
CA ASP A 197 -0.90 6.14 -17.68
C ASP A 197 -1.43 5.41 -16.43
N PRO A 198 -0.85 5.71 -15.26
CA PRO A 198 0.30 6.57 -15.01
C PRO A 198 1.61 6.01 -15.57
N LYS A 199 2.53 6.91 -15.99
CA LYS A 199 3.86 6.52 -16.46
C LYS A 199 4.70 5.97 -15.32
N ILE A 200 5.28 4.79 -15.51
CA ILE A 200 6.23 4.20 -14.58
C ILE A 200 7.66 4.63 -14.97
N GLU A 201 8.41 5.19 -14.02
CA GLU A 201 9.78 5.69 -14.21
C GLU A 201 10.83 4.90 -13.41
N TYR A 202 10.41 3.78 -12.80
CA TYR A 202 11.27 2.81 -12.10
C TYR A 202 11.31 1.47 -12.85
N ALA A 203 12.10 0.52 -12.36
CA ALA A 203 12.27 -0.77 -13.01
C ALA A 203 10.99 -1.61 -12.97
N VAL A 204 10.59 -2.16 -14.10
CA VAL A 204 9.40 -3.02 -14.24
C VAL A 204 9.80 -4.41 -14.68
N ALA A 205 9.25 -5.39 -13.97
CA ALA A 205 9.43 -6.80 -14.26
C ALA A 205 8.09 -7.55 -14.27
N ILE A 206 8.07 -8.69 -14.94
CA ILE A 206 6.96 -9.63 -14.86
C ILE A 206 7.42 -10.97 -14.32
N ASP A 207 6.51 -11.63 -13.62
CA ASP A 207 6.61 -13.03 -13.19
C ASP A 207 5.22 -13.66 -13.27
N THR A 208 4.86 -14.16 -14.45
CA THR A 208 3.51 -14.70 -14.74
C THR A 208 3.14 -15.90 -13.88
N GLN A 209 4.14 -16.60 -13.33
CA GLN A 209 3.94 -17.67 -12.37
C GLN A 209 3.81 -17.19 -10.93
N ALA A 210 3.96 -15.88 -10.69
CA ALA A 210 3.84 -15.25 -9.39
C ALA A 210 4.75 -15.85 -8.29
N ARG A 211 5.95 -16.35 -8.65
CA ARG A 211 6.84 -17.09 -7.75
C ARG A 211 7.31 -16.24 -6.56
N THR A 212 7.78 -15.00 -6.83
CA THR A 212 8.13 -14.07 -5.75
C THR A 212 6.91 -13.69 -4.92
N LYS A 213 5.77 -13.42 -5.56
CA LYS A 213 4.52 -13.12 -4.88
C LYS A 213 4.04 -14.26 -3.97
N GLN A 214 4.19 -15.51 -4.42
CA GLN A 214 3.87 -16.71 -3.62
C GLN A 214 4.85 -16.90 -2.46
N ALA A 215 6.15 -16.66 -2.65
CA ALA A 215 7.15 -16.75 -1.59
C ALA A 215 6.90 -15.75 -0.44
N VAL A 216 6.31 -14.60 -0.76
CA VAL A 216 5.86 -13.58 0.20
C VAL A 216 4.42 -13.83 0.69
N GLU A 217 3.69 -14.79 0.10
CA GLU A 217 2.29 -15.10 0.38
C GLU A 217 1.36 -13.87 0.22
N VAL A 218 1.63 -13.04 -0.79
CA VAL A 218 0.84 -11.81 -1.04
C VAL A 218 -0.54 -12.19 -1.57
N ALA A 219 -1.57 -12.01 -0.74
CA ALA A 219 -2.97 -12.23 -1.10
C ALA A 219 -3.71 -10.95 -1.54
N GLY A 220 -3.16 -9.77 -1.28
CA GLY A 220 -3.75 -8.48 -1.68
C GLY A 220 -2.71 -7.50 -2.19
N ILE A 221 -3.05 -6.68 -3.18
CA ILE A 221 -2.20 -5.64 -3.78
C ILE A 221 -2.87 -4.25 -3.70
N PRO A 222 -2.06 -3.15 -3.66
CA PRO A 222 -0.60 -3.13 -3.66
C PRO A 222 -0.02 -3.73 -2.38
N HIS A 223 1.09 -4.43 -2.49
CA HIS A 223 1.89 -4.84 -1.36
C HIS A 223 3.35 -4.47 -1.63
N VAL A 224 3.98 -3.82 -0.68
CA VAL A 224 5.34 -3.30 -0.83
C VAL A 224 6.25 -3.91 0.22
N LEU A 225 7.48 -4.23 -0.19
CA LEU A 225 8.60 -4.55 0.70
C LEU A 225 9.70 -3.50 0.52
N ILE A 226 10.34 -3.06 1.60
CA ILE A 226 11.64 -2.35 1.55
C ILE A 226 12.69 -3.25 2.16
N ILE A 227 13.70 -3.57 1.38
CA ILE A 227 14.79 -4.50 1.72
C ILE A 227 16.07 -3.68 1.80
N ASP A 228 16.83 -3.85 2.88
CA ASP A 228 18.11 -3.18 3.06
C ASP A 228 19.25 -3.83 2.24
N PRO A 229 20.46 -3.22 2.17
CA PRO A 229 21.61 -3.78 1.46
C PRO A 229 22.06 -5.15 1.96
N GLN A 230 21.68 -5.56 3.17
CA GLN A 230 21.97 -6.86 3.77
C GLN A 230 20.91 -7.91 3.42
N GLY A 231 19.86 -7.52 2.68
CA GLY A 231 18.77 -8.40 2.28
C GLY A 231 17.69 -8.57 3.33
N ILE A 232 17.60 -7.70 4.33
CA ILE A 232 16.62 -7.76 5.40
C ILE A 232 15.44 -6.83 5.09
N VAL A 233 14.21 -7.33 5.26
CA VAL A 233 12.99 -6.53 5.10
C VAL A 233 12.86 -5.52 6.23
N ARG A 234 12.80 -4.23 5.92
CA ARG A 234 12.71 -3.14 6.88
C ARG A 234 11.36 -2.44 6.90
N TRP A 235 10.58 -2.66 5.89
CA TRP A 235 9.17 -2.24 5.81
C TRP A 235 8.41 -3.21 4.91
N GLU A 236 7.15 -3.48 5.24
CA GLU A 236 6.27 -4.29 4.41
C GLU A 236 4.81 -3.94 4.65
N GLY A 237 3.98 -4.06 3.64
CA GLY A 237 2.55 -3.93 3.80
C GLY A 237 1.83 -3.20 2.68
N PHE A 238 0.61 -2.75 3.02
CA PHE A 238 -0.23 -1.96 2.14
C PHE A 238 0.08 -0.47 2.33
N PRO A 239 0.61 0.24 1.33
CA PRO A 239 1.14 1.60 1.49
C PRO A 239 0.14 2.65 1.98
N PHE A 240 -1.16 2.44 1.71
CA PHE A 240 -2.22 3.36 2.10
C PHE A 240 -2.91 3.00 3.43
N LEU A 241 -2.40 2.01 4.17
CA LEU A 241 -3.01 1.59 5.42
C LEU A 241 -2.93 2.69 6.47
N ALA A 242 -4.09 3.14 6.97
CA ALA A 242 -4.19 4.24 7.92
C ALA A 242 -3.30 4.04 9.16
N GLY A 243 -2.41 5.02 9.43
CA GLY A 243 -1.40 4.98 10.51
C GLY A 243 -0.24 4.01 10.25
N TYR A 244 -0.07 3.58 8.99
CA TYR A 244 1.04 2.76 8.52
C TYR A 244 1.36 3.07 7.05
N GLN A 245 1.13 4.31 6.63
CA GLN A 245 1.38 4.73 5.27
C GLN A 245 2.88 4.69 4.95
N LEU A 246 3.20 4.26 3.73
CA LEU A 246 4.52 4.41 3.17
C LEU A 246 4.61 5.76 2.48
N ASP A 247 5.38 6.68 3.02
CA ASP A 247 5.67 7.96 2.40
C ASP A 247 7.17 8.23 2.32
N GLU A 248 7.52 9.36 1.76
CA GLU A 248 8.90 9.78 1.55
C GLU A 248 9.72 9.84 2.84
N ASN A 249 9.13 10.30 3.95
CA ASN A 249 9.83 10.41 5.21
C ASN A 249 10.13 9.00 5.77
N VAL A 250 9.16 8.09 5.70
CA VAL A 250 9.35 6.69 6.11
C VAL A 250 10.46 6.04 5.31
N VAL A 251 10.50 6.24 3.98
CA VAL A 251 11.57 5.72 3.12
C VAL A 251 12.93 6.34 3.49
N ALA A 252 12.97 7.65 3.68
CA ALA A 252 14.21 8.36 4.03
C ALA A 252 14.79 7.89 5.37
N ASP A 253 13.94 7.68 6.38
CA ASP A 253 14.37 7.23 7.70
C ASP A 253 14.86 5.78 7.70
N ILE A 254 14.19 4.91 6.94
CA ILE A 254 14.67 3.53 6.76
C ILE A 254 16.06 3.55 6.13
N ILE A 255 16.24 4.33 5.07
CA ILE A 255 17.55 4.47 4.41
C ILE A 255 18.58 5.05 5.39
N ALA A 256 18.26 6.11 6.11
CA ALA A 256 19.19 6.73 7.07
C ALA A 256 19.58 5.75 8.19
N LYS A 257 18.62 4.97 8.69
CA LYS A 257 18.84 4.05 9.81
C LYS A 257 19.66 2.82 9.45
N TYR A 258 19.51 2.30 8.22
CA TYR A 258 20.08 1.01 7.82
C TYR A 258 21.13 1.12 6.69
N SER A 259 21.68 2.32 6.43
CA SER A 259 22.74 2.58 5.43
C SER A 259 24.15 2.27 5.93
N ASN A 260 24.37 1.22 6.70
CA ASN A 260 25.71 0.85 7.18
C ASN A 260 26.38 -0.15 6.24
#